data_67a3475b575711b9e9463eb53b809c59
#
_entry.id   67a3475b575711b9e9463eb53b809c59
#
_cell.length_a   1.000
_cell.length_b   1.000
_cell.length_c   1.000
_cell.angle_alpha   90.00
_cell.angle_beta   90.00
_cell.angle_gamma   90.00
#
_symmetry.space_group_name_H-M   'P 1'
#
loop_
_entity.id
_entity.type
_entity.pdbx_description
1 polymer ?
#
loop_
_entity_poly.entity_id
_entity_poly.type
_entity_poly.pdbx_seq_one_letter_code
_entity_poly.pdbx_strand_id
1 'polypeptide(L)'
;MTGQNAVRALEDAVAGARERLLFSAKRLGLTTVGYDRIDSPLGPLWVAIGPRGVAAIHYGDEPGAIELRRIVRTYGPGVVPDPKRAAPLARELDEYFHGRRRAFDLAVDLSGLTPFQRRVLGATARVGYGELVTYATVAQRAGNVRAS
;
A
#
# COMPACT_ATOMS: atom_id res chain seq x y z
N MET A 1 11.07 -8.28 -40.55
CA MET A 1 9.76 -7.87 -40.02
C MET A 1 9.04 -8.93 -39.18
N THR A 2 9.54 -10.15 -39.06
CA THR A 2 8.80 -11.28 -38.40
C THR A 2 9.03 -11.40 -36.89
N GLY A 3 10.13 -10.92 -36.35
CA GLY A 3 10.45 -11.10 -34.92
C GLY A 3 9.64 -10.20 -33.93
N GLN A 4 9.42 -8.95 -34.29
CA GLN A 4 8.68 -8.00 -33.43
C GLN A 4 7.20 -8.38 -33.27
N ASN A 5 6.58 -8.91 -34.31
CA ASN A 5 5.17 -9.36 -34.22
C ASN A 5 5.03 -10.61 -33.34
N ALA A 6 6.02 -11.52 -33.37
CA ALA A 6 5.99 -12.70 -32.49
C ALA A 6 6.19 -12.34 -31.01
N VAL A 7 7.10 -11.41 -30.72
CA VAL A 7 7.31 -10.91 -29.35
C VAL A 7 6.04 -10.23 -28.81
N ARG A 8 5.41 -9.34 -29.59
CA ARG A 8 4.18 -8.68 -29.22
C ARG A 8 3.02 -9.66 -29.00
N ALA A 9 2.87 -10.64 -29.89
CA ALA A 9 1.85 -11.68 -29.72
C ALA A 9 2.07 -12.53 -28.46
N LEU A 10 3.33 -12.78 -28.09
CA LEU A 10 3.66 -13.49 -26.85
C LEU A 10 3.35 -12.61 -25.62
N GLU A 11 3.68 -11.33 -25.65
CA GLU A 11 3.36 -10.38 -24.58
C GLU A 11 1.85 -10.27 -24.37
N ASP A 12 1.07 -10.15 -25.44
CA ASP A 12 -0.39 -10.12 -25.39
C ASP A 12 -0.98 -11.43 -24.85
N ALA A 13 -0.42 -12.56 -25.24
CA ALA A 13 -0.85 -13.88 -24.74
C ALA A 13 -0.54 -14.07 -23.25
N VAL A 14 0.63 -13.62 -22.80
CA VAL A 14 1.04 -13.64 -21.39
C VAL A 14 0.15 -12.70 -20.56
N ALA A 15 -0.12 -11.48 -21.06
CA ALA A 15 -1.01 -10.53 -20.41
C ALA A 15 -2.43 -11.12 -20.26
N GLY A 16 -2.99 -11.71 -21.31
CA GLY A 16 -4.31 -12.34 -21.27
C GLY A 16 -4.36 -13.56 -20.34
N ALA A 17 -3.29 -14.37 -20.28
CA ALA A 17 -3.20 -15.48 -19.32
C ALA A 17 -3.14 -14.98 -17.87
N ARG A 18 -2.38 -13.91 -17.62
CA ARG A 18 -2.30 -13.25 -16.31
C ARG A 18 -3.66 -12.73 -15.85
N GLU A 19 -4.42 -12.05 -16.72
CA GLU A 19 -5.75 -11.55 -16.40
C GLU A 19 -6.72 -12.69 -16.04
N ARG A 20 -6.74 -13.77 -16.80
CA ARG A 20 -7.57 -14.96 -16.51
C ARG A 20 -7.20 -15.58 -15.17
N LEU A 21 -5.92 -15.70 -14.85
CA LEU A 21 -5.43 -16.19 -13.57
C LEU A 21 -5.88 -15.30 -12.40
N LEU A 22 -5.74 -13.98 -12.54
CA LEU A 22 -6.17 -13.00 -11.54
C LEU A 22 -7.68 -13.04 -11.32
N PHE A 23 -8.45 -13.16 -12.40
CA PHE A 23 -9.91 -13.29 -12.32
C PHE A 23 -10.31 -14.58 -11.59
N SER A 24 -9.68 -15.69 -11.92
CA SER A 24 -9.94 -16.99 -11.26
C SER A 24 -9.53 -16.95 -9.78
N ALA A 25 -8.37 -16.37 -9.46
CA ALA A 25 -7.91 -16.21 -8.09
C ALA A 25 -8.87 -15.35 -7.24
N LYS A 26 -9.40 -14.25 -7.81
CA LYS A 26 -10.44 -13.44 -7.16
C LYS A 26 -11.71 -14.24 -6.88
N ARG A 27 -12.20 -15.00 -7.85
CA ARG A 27 -13.40 -15.84 -7.68
C ARG A 27 -13.25 -16.91 -6.62
N LEU A 28 -12.04 -17.46 -6.48
CA LEU A 28 -11.73 -18.50 -5.49
C LEU A 28 -11.33 -17.93 -4.11
N GLY A 29 -11.38 -16.60 -3.93
CA GLY A 29 -11.01 -15.96 -2.66
C GLY A 29 -9.51 -16.05 -2.34
N LEU A 30 -8.66 -16.35 -3.32
CA LEU A 30 -7.22 -16.48 -3.14
C LEU A 30 -6.47 -15.14 -3.16
N THR A 31 -7.15 -14.04 -3.50
CA THR A 31 -6.56 -12.70 -3.51
C THR A 31 -6.69 -12.09 -2.13
N THR A 32 -5.56 -11.90 -1.45
CA THR A 32 -5.53 -11.39 -0.07
C THR A 32 -5.27 -9.89 -0.01
N VAL A 33 -4.45 -9.36 -0.92
CA VAL A 33 -4.10 -7.94 -0.98
C VAL A 33 -4.32 -7.41 -2.39
N GLY A 34 -5.07 -6.32 -2.50
CA GLY A 34 -5.18 -5.53 -3.72
C GLY A 34 -4.21 -4.36 -3.68
N TYR A 35 -3.47 -4.11 -4.77
CA TYR A 35 -2.61 -2.94 -4.86
C TYR A 35 -2.93 -2.07 -6.07
N ASP A 36 -2.52 -0.81 -5.99
CA ASP A 36 -2.60 0.14 -7.08
C ASP A 36 -1.50 1.20 -6.97
N ARG A 37 -1.30 1.95 -8.04
CA ARG A 37 -0.48 3.16 -8.08
C ARG A 37 -1.39 4.37 -8.11
N ILE A 38 -1.18 5.30 -7.18
CA ILE A 38 -1.94 6.54 -7.05
C ILE A 38 -0.99 7.71 -7.33
N ASP A 39 -1.38 8.62 -8.22
CA ASP A 39 -0.64 9.87 -8.42
C ASP A 39 -0.92 10.84 -7.27
N SER A 40 0.12 11.54 -6.81
CA SER A 40 0.00 12.55 -5.77
C SER A 40 0.94 13.74 -6.05
N PRO A 41 0.71 14.90 -5.41
CA PRO A 41 1.64 16.04 -5.49
C PRO A 41 3.06 15.75 -4.97
N LEU A 42 3.22 14.66 -4.20
CA LEU A 42 4.51 14.19 -3.69
C LEU A 42 5.18 13.16 -4.62
N GLY A 43 4.60 12.91 -5.79
CA GLY A 43 4.97 11.85 -6.71
C GLY A 43 4.07 10.62 -6.58
N PRO A 44 4.37 9.55 -7.33
CA PRO A 44 3.57 8.34 -7.31
C PRO A 44 3.64 7.63 -5.95
N LEU A 45 2.51 7.08 -5.55
CA LEU A 45 2.37 6.27 -4.35
C LEU A 45 1.92 4.87 -4.76
N TRP A 46 2.71 3.85 -4.43
CA TRP A 46 2.25 2.49 -4.47
C TRP A 46 1.49 2.16 -3.18
N VAL A 47 0.27 1.67 -3.29
CA VAL A 47 -0.60 1.39 -2.14
C VAL A 47 -1.06 -0.06 -2.16
N ALA A 48 -1.19 -0.66 -0.97
CA ALA A 48 -1.69 -2.02 -0.81
C ALA A 48 -2.81 -2.05 0.23
N ILE A 49 -3.92 -2.67 -0.13
CA ILE A 49 -5.11 -2.81 0.70
C ILE A 49 -5.31 -4.28 1.04
N GLY A 50 -5.18 -4.60 2.31
CA GLY A 50 -5.41 -5.92 2.87
C GLY A 50 -6.86 -6.16 3.30
N PRO A 51 -7.14 -7.30 3.94
CA PRO A 51 -8.49 -7.64 4.40
C PRO A 51 -9.03 -6.69 5.48
N ARG A 52 -8.15 -6.05 6.25
CA ARG A 52 -8.50 -5.18 7.39
C ARG A 52 -8.23 -3.71 7.14
N GLY A 53 -7.88 -3.32 5.92
CA GLY A 53 -7.64 -1.92 5.55
C GLY A 53 -6.30 -1.70 4.84
N VAL A 54 -5.79 -0.49 4.92
CA VAL A 54 -4.52 -0.08 4.29
C VAL A 54 -3.36 -0.84 4.93
N ALA A 55 -2.69 -1.68 4.15
CA ALA A 55 -1.57 -2.54 4.59
C ALA A 55 -0.20 -1.92 4.33
N ALA A 56 -0.10 -1.07 3.29
CA ALA A 56 1.13 -0.34 2.97
C ALA A 56 0.83 0.87 2.10
N ILE A 57 1.67 1.89 2.27
CA ILE A 57 1.84 3.01 1.33
C ILE A 57 3.35 3.16 1.15
N HIS A 58 3.81 3.19 -0.10
CA HIS A 58 5.21 3.35 -0.45
C HIS A 58 5.37 4.46 -1.49
N TYR A 59 6.41 5.30 -1.35
CA TYR A 59 6.73 6.30 -2.35
C TYR A 59 7.40 5.64 -3.57
N GLY A 60 6.90 5.96 -4.75
CA GLY A 60 7.37 5.41 -6.01
C GLY A 60 6.34 4.52 -6.70
N ASP A 61 6.72 4.01 -7.86
CA ASP A 61 5.84 3.21 -8.72
C ASP A 61 5.70 1.76 -8.22
N GLU A 62 6.73 1.25 -7.52
CA GLU A 62 6.80 -0.13 -7.05
C GLU A 62 7.37 -0.20 -5.62
N PRO A 63 6.92 -1.16 -4.81
CA PRO A 63 7.48 -1.38 -3.48
C PRO A 63 8.86 -2.05 -3.60
N GLY A 64 9.75 -1.73 -2.68
CA GLY A 64 11.02 -2.46 -2.56
C GLY A 64 10.81 -3.94 -2.23
N ALA A 65 11.80 -4.78 -2.54
CA ALA A 65 11.75 -6.23 -2.31
C ALA A 65 11.49 -6.59 -0.82
N ILE A 66 11.95 -5.77 0.12
CA ILE A 66 11.72 -5.97 1.56
C ILE A 66 10.24 -5.81 1.89
N GLU A 67 9.62 -4.75 1.38
CA GLU A 67 8.20 -4.47 1.62
C GLU A 67 7.30 -5.52 0.99
N LEU A 68 7.57 -5.91 -0.25
CA LEU A 68 6.82 -6.97 -0.91
C LEU A 68 6.91 -8.30 -0.15
N ARG A 69 8.11 -8.68 0.32
CA ARG A 69 8.29 -9.88 1.16
C ARG A 69 7.50 -9.80 2.47
N ARG A 70 7.45 -8.60 3.10
CA ARG A 70 6.65 -8.38 4.31
C ARG A 70 5.17 -8.62 4.03
N ILE A 71 4.64 -8.06 2.94
CA ILE A 71 3.24 -8.22 2.55
C ILE A 71 2.92 -9.68 2.26
N VAL A 72 3.72 -10.36 1.43
CA VAL A 72 3.51 -11.77 1.10
C VAL A 72 3.58 -12.66 2.35
N ARG A 73 4.52 -12.41 3.25
CA ARG A 73 4.62 -13.16 4.51
C ARG A 73 3.40 -12.97 5.42
N THR A 74 2.83 -11.76 5.44
CA THR A 74 1.70 -11.41 6.33
C THR A 74 0.37 -11.89 5.80
N TYR A 75 0.16 -11.80 4.48
CA TYR A 75 -1.14 -11.99 3.84
C TYR A 75 -1.19 -13.15 2.85
N GLY A 76 -0.05 -13.81 2.61
CA GLY A 76 0.08 -14.83 1.57
C GLY A 76 0.40 -14.26 0.19
N PRO A 77 0.60 -15.13 -0.82
CA PRO A 77 1.06 -14.74 -2.15
C PRO A 77 -0.01 -14.07 -3.03
N GLY A 78 -1.26 -14.01 -2.57
CA GLY A 78 -2.39 -13.45 -3.32
C GLY A 78 -2.39 -11.93 -3.43
N VAL A 79 -1.25 -11.33 -3.82
CA VAL A 79 -1.06 -9.88 -4.01
C VAL A 79 -1.28 -9.55 -5.48
N VAL A 80 -2.34 -8.80 -5.79
CA VAL A 80 -2.78 -8.57 -7.17
C VAL A 80 -3.13 -7.10 -7.43
N PRO A 81 -3.01 -6.62 -8.68
CA PRO A 81 -3.55 -5.32 -9.06
C PRO A 81 -5.06 -5.27 -8.78
N ASP A 82 -5.52 -4.28 -8.04
CA ASP A 82 -6.94 -4.08 -7.73
C ASP A 82 -7.27 -2.60 -7.49
N PRO A 83 -7.36 -1.79 -8.56
CA PRO A 83 -7.69 -0.37 -8.46
C PRO A 83 -9.01 -0.11 -7.75
N LYS A 84 -9.99 -1.01 -7.89
CA LYS A 84 -11.29 -0.86 -7.22
C LYS A 84 -11.17 -0.92 -5.70
N ARG A 85 -10.31 -1.80 -5.18
CA ARG A 85 -10.03 -1.89 -3.74
C ARG A 85 -9.25 -0.69 -3.23
N ALA A 86 -8.39 -0.09 -4.06
CA ALA A 86 -7.62 1.10 -3.72
C ALA A 86 -8.40 2.42 -3.89
N ALA A 87 -9.50 2.43 -4.67
CA ALA A 87 -10.24 3.64 -5.00
C ALA A 87 -10.70 4.48 -3.78
N PRO A 88 -11.16 3.91 -2.65
CA PRO A 88 -11.47 4.71 -1.46
C PRO A 88 -10.26 5.49 -0.93
N LEU A 89 -9.08 4.85 -0.89
CA LEU A 89 -7.84 5.52 -0.45
C LEU A 89 -7.41 6.60 -1.44
N ALA A 90 -7.50 6.33 -2.75
CA ALA A 90 -7.18 7.31 -3.78
C ALA A 90 -8.03 8.57 -3.63
N ARG A 91 -9.34 8.42 -3.39
CA ARG A 91 -10.26 9.55 -3.16
C ARG A 91 -9.89 10.32 -1.91
N GLU A 92 -9.63 9.66 -0.78
CA GLU A 92 -9.29 10.34 0.47
C GLU A 92 -7.95 11.07 0.39
N LEU A 93 -6.96 10.51 -0.32
CA LEU A 93 -5.70 11.17 -0.59
C LEU A 93 -5.89 12.40 -1.49
N ASP A 94 -6.70 12.30 -2.55
CA ASP A 94 -7.03 13.45 -3.39
C ASP A 94 -7.70 14.58 -2.59
N GLU A 95 -8.69 14.25 -1.78
CA GLU A 95 -9.36 15.22 -0.89
C GLU A 95 -8.37 15.87 0.09
N TYR A 96 -7.45 15.08 0.66
CA TYR A 96 -6.43 15.55 1.59
C TYR A 96 -5.45 16.53 0.92
N PHE A 97 -4.91 16.16 -0.23
CA PHE A 97 -3.96 17.02 -0.96
C PHE A 97 -4.59 18.31 -1.51
N HIS A 98 -5.90 18.31 -1.74
CA HIS A 98 -6.64 19.53 -2.11
C HIS A 98 -7.20 20.29 -0.90
N GLY A 99 -6.81 19.94 0.33
CA GLY A 99 -7.23 20.64 1.55
C GLY A 99 -8.71 20.43 1.94
N ARG A 100 -9.42 19.51 1.28
CA ARG A 100 -10.82 19.19 1.55
C ARG A 100 -11.01 18.17 2.69
N ARG A 101 -9.92 17.51 3.11
CA ARG A 101 -9.91 16.51 4.18
C ARG A 101 -8.75 16.77 5.13
N ARG A 102 -8.94 16.53 6.43
CA ARG A 102 -7.91 16.64 7.47
C ARG A 102 -7.69 15.34 8.26
N ALA A 103 -8.57 14.37 8.12
CA ALA A 103 -8.49 13.07 8.75
C ALA A 103 -8.93 11.99 7.76
N PHE A 104 -8.38 10.78 7.91
CA PHE A 104 -8.70 9.63 7.08
C PHE A 104 -9.68 8.72 7.82
N ASP A 105 -10.69 8.21 7.10
CA ASP A 105 -11.71 7.31 7.67
C ASP A 105 -11.38 5.83 7.43
N LEU A 106 -10.36 5.55 6.61
CA LEU A 106 -9.96 4.20 6.27
C LEU A 106 -9.24 3.50 7.42
N ALA A 107 -9.61 2.25 7.65
CA ALA A 107 -8.88 1.41 8.58
C ALA A 107 -7.44 1.15 8.10
N VAL A 108 -6.50 1.05 9.05
CA VAL A 108 -5.11 0.70 8.78
C VAL A 108 -4.83 -0.69 9.35
N ASP A 109 -4.30 -1.57 8.51
CA ASP A 109 -3.93 -2.92 8.92
C ASP A 109 -2.49 -2.98 9.41
N LEU A 110 -2.32 -3.02 10.71
CA LEU A 110 -1.01 -3.07 11.37
C LEU A 110 -0.48 -4.50 11.62
N SER A 111 -1.11 -5.53 11.06
CA SER A 111 -0.79 -6.95 11.38
C SER A 111 0.63 -7.36 11.03
N GLY A 112 1.17 -6.84 9.93
CA GLY A 112 2.52 -7.14 9.47
C GLY A 112 3.63 -6.38 10.21
N LEU A 113 3.29 -5.58 11.23
CA LEU A 113 4.22 -4.73 11.96
C LEU A 113 4.60 -5.32 13.32
N THR A 114 5.85 -5.07 13.72
CA THR A 114 6.32 -5.41 15.06
C THR A 114 5.59 -4.60 16.14
N PRO A 115 5.57 -5.04 17.41
CA PRO A 115 4.98 -4.28 18.50
C PRO A 115 5.56 -2.87 18.63
N PHE A 116 6.85 -2.71 18.40
CA PHE A 116 7.52 -1.40 18.41
C PHE A 116 6.99 -0.49 17.27
N GLN A 117 6.95 -0.98 16.04
CA GLN A 117 6.43 -0.23 14.90
C GLN A 117 4.98 0.21 15.10
N ARG A 118 4.14 -0.66 15.67
CA ARG A 118 2.74 -0.29 16.00
C ARG A 118 2.66 0.84 17.01
N ARG A 119 3.50 0.83 18.05
CA ARG A 119 3.56 1.93 19.02
C ARG A 119 4.03 3.24 18.39
N VAL A 120 5.05 3.19 17.52
CA VAL A 120 5.55 4.36 16.79
C VAL A 120 4.44 4.96 15.92
N LEU A 121 3.79 4.14 15.09
CA LEU A 121 2.68 4.60 14.24
C LEU A 121 1.50 5.13 15.06
N GLY A 122 1.16 4.49 16.19
CA GLY A 122 0.14 4.98 17.10
C GLY A 122 0.50 6.31 17.77
N ALA A 123 1.78 6.55 18.03
CA ALA A 123 2.27 7.85 18.52
C ALA A 123 2.21 8.92 17.42
N THR A 124 2.58 8.55 16.19
CA THR A 124 2.51 9.44 15.03
C THR A 124 1.08 9.82 14.68
N ALA A 125 0.15 8.88 14.76
CA ALA A 125 -1.27 9.13 14.47
C ALA A 125 -1.93 10.14 15.43
N ARG A 126 -1.31 10.40 16.58
CA ARG A 126 -1.76 11.41 17.55
C ARG A 126 -1.21 12.81 17.30
N VAL A 127 -0.35 12.98 16.30
CA VAL A 127 0.12 14.30 15.87
C VAL A 127 -1.00 14.98 15.09
N GLY A 128 -1.41 16.15 15.53
CA GLY A 128 -2.49 16.91 14.90
C GLY A 128 -2.11 17.46 13.53
N TYR A 129 -3.11 17.70 12.71
CA TYR A 129 -2.90 18.35 11.40
C TYR A 129 -2.23 19.72 11.58
N GLY A 130 -1.10 19.93 10.90
CA GLY A 130 -0.29 21.16 11.02
C GLY A 130 0.64 21.21 12.24
N GLU A 131 0.62 20.20 13.12
CA GLU A 131 1.54 20.08 14.25
C GLU A 131 2.88 19.49 13.78
N LEU A 132 3.99 20.04 14.28
CA LEU A 132 5.33 19.54 14.04
C LEU A 132 5.88 18.90 15.31
N VAL A 133 6.34 17.66 15.19
CA VAL A 133 7.02 16.95 16.29
C VAL A 133 8.32 16.35 15.79
N THR A 134 9.31 16.24 16.68
CA THR A 134 10.58 15.59 16.35
C THR A 134 10.46 14.07 16.42
N TYR A 135 11.33 13.35 15.71
CA TYR A 135 11.43 11.89 15.83
C TYR A 135 11.72 11.44 17.27
N ALA A 136 12.53 12.21 18.02
CA ALA A 136 12.80 11.95 19.44
C ALA A 136 11.51 11.99 20.27
N THR A 137 10.64 12.98 20.05
CA THR A 137 9.34 13.09 20.72
C THR A 137 8.44 11.90 20.38
N VAL A 138 8.38 11.48 19.11
CA VAL A 138 7.60 10.29 18.69
C VAL A 138 8.16 9.03 19.36
N ALA A 139 9.49 8.86 19.39
CA ALA A 139 10.14 7.72 20.03
C ALA A 139 9.86 7.65 21.53
N GLN A 140 9.91 8.78 22.25
CA GLN A 140 9.52 8.86 23.66
C GLN A 140 8.06 8.46 23.88
N ARG A 141 7.14 9.00 23.08
CA ARG A 141 5.70 8.65 23.12
C ARG A 141 5.45 7.17 22.79
N ALA A 142 6.31 6.55 22.01
CA ALA A 142 6.28 5.11 21.70
C ALA A 142 6.91 4.22 22.78
N GLY A 143 7.44 4.79 23.86
CA GLY A 143 8.05 4.07 24.96
C GLY A 143 9.51 3.67 24.75
N ASN A 144 10.24 4.35 23.84
CA ASN A 144 11.68 4.15 23.65
C ASN A 144 12.46 5.33 24.23
N VAL A 145 12.90 5.20 25.47
CA VAL A 145 13.65 6.25 26.21
C VAL A 145 15.12 6.36 25.73
N ARG A 146 15.60 5.46 24.88
CA ARG A 146 17.00 5.41 24.42
C ARG A 146 17.24 5.90 22.99
N ALA A 147 16.26 6.51 22.35
CA ALA A 147 16.43 7.13 21.03
C ALA A 147 16.72 8.63 21.18
N SER A 148 17.86 8.95 21.74
CA SER A 148 18.49 10.28 21.73
C SER A 148 19.82 10.21 21.01
#